data_55ac0b2e759451af3993496bff795209
#
_entry.id   55ac0b2e759451af3993496bff795209
#
_cell.length_a   1.000
_cell.length_b   1.000
_cell.length_c   1.000
_cell.angle_alpha   90.00
_cell.angle_beta   90.00
_cell.angle_gamma   90.00
#
_symmetry.space_group_name_H-M   'P 1'
#
loop_
_entity.id
_entity.type
_entity.pdbx_description
1 polymer ?
#
loop_
_entity_poly.entity_id
_entity_poly.type
_entity_poly.pdbx_seq_one_letter_code
_entity_poly.pdbx_strand_id
1 'polypeptide(L)'
;RFAEKAERELIHVCNFSDWDPVHYLDVAEMTTAVAIGYDWLYDVLAPSTRQLVVHSIKTKALDLVVEEYKTGNADSWAKRETNWNVVCNTGMVLGALAIEEHYPELAKHIIGEAVRYIPNCLKHFAPDGVCYEGPAYWGYTNMYLSLLLKALNDNLGEDFGISEMVGVDKSVLYYMHSTSPSGKIFNFANSGSTAPAAEPIYFYFSRAFNQPEVAAFYRDILSKTVQSGNYFRFYFLSIPWYDTASSPADALPKLKVYEGINDIIVFNGNRNIPNSLYLIAKTGDPDMAHQQLDIGTFIIETNGIRWTDDLGSDNYGLPGFWDYKPDGQRWTYFRNSNFSHNTLSIDHRLQNSAGTGEIDRLDNKAAQPFVTMDMSTTYAGQSRFVYRTFRMLDDVRILVTDSIGLQNPSQSVQWSVITSANVECKGNTAVLKKDGKSFSLKIVSPVDAFFTARAAKRGTEAEKPIEGYTILSASVSGEPVQVIKVLLSGE
;
A
#
# COMPACT_ATOMS: atom_id res chain seq x y z
N ARG A 1 -33.67 -7.30 -19.94
CA ARG A 1 -33.34 -5.89 -19.57
C ARG A 1 -31.87 -5.71 -19.14
N PHE A 2 -31.36 -6.48 -18.17
CA PHE A 2 -29.95 -6.33 -17.74
C PHE A 2 -28.99 -6.88 -18.79
N ALA A 3 -29.24 -8.07 -19.34
CA ALA A 3 -28.45 -8.64 -20.41
C ALA A 3 -28.42 -7.76 -21.66
N GLU A 4 -29.57 -7.24 -22.10
CA GLU A 4 -29.66 -6.31 -23.23
C GLU A 4 -28.85 -5.01 -23.00
N LYS A 5 -28.82 -4.52 -21.76
CA LYS A 5 -27.97 -3.36 -21.43
C LYS A 5 -26.50 -3.74 -21.55
N ALA A 6 -26.08 -4.85 -20.95
CA ALA A 6 -24.69 -5.31 -20.98
C ALA A 6 -24.24 -5.60 -22.43
N GLU A 7 -25.10 -6.21 -23.27
CA GLU A 7 -24.80 -6.41 -24.68
C GLU A 7 -24.57 -5.08 -25.44
N ARG A 8 -25.39 -4.06 -25.16
CA ARG A 8 -25.16 -2.72 -25.75
C ARG A 8 -23.85 -2.10 -25.32
N GLU A 9 -23.45 -2.25 -24.04
CA GLU A 9 -22.16 -1.77 -23.56
C GLU A 9 -21.00 -2.53 -24.24
N LEU A 10 -21.10 -3.86 -24.35
CA LEU A 10 -20.12 -4.67 -25.10
C LEU A 10 -19.98 -4.19 -26.55
N ILE A 11 -21.11 -4.02 -27.26
CA ILE A 11 -21.10 -3.50 -28.63
C ILE A 11 -20.44 -2.11 -28.69
N HIS A 12 -20.76 -1.24 -27.73
CA HIS A 12 -20.22 0.13 -27.68
C HIS A 12 -18.71 0.13 -27.56
N VAL A 13 -18.15 -0.55 -26.55
CA VAL A 13 -16.70 -0.55 -26.29
C VAL A 13 -15.91 -1.34 -27.34
N CYS A 14 -16.51 -2.39 -27.92
CA CYS A 14 -15.91 -3.11 -29.03
C CYS A 14 -15.83 -2.31 -30.32
N ASN A 15 -16.67 -1.29 -30.50
CA ASN A 15 -16.63 -0.37 -31.64
C ASN A 15 -15.68 0.82 -31.46
N PHE A 16 -15.00 0.99 -30.33
CA PHE A 16 -13.90 1.96 -30.24
C PHE A 16 -12.81 1.62 -31.25
N SER A 17 -12.06 2.63 -31.71
CA SER A 17 -10.94 2.43 -32.63
C SER A 17 -9.87 1.51 -32.05
N ASP A 18 -9.57 1.71 -30.78
CA ASP A 18 -8.62 0.96 -29.95
C ASP A 18 -9.05 1.04 -28.48
N TRP A 19 -8.23 0.42 -27.59
CA TRP A 19 -8.40 0.44 -26.14
C TRP A 19 -7.21 1.11 -25.43
N ASP A 20 -6.65 2.16 -26.04
CA ASP A 20 -5.49 2.93 -25.57
C ASP A 20 -4.21 2.08 -25.38
N PRO A 21 -3.62 1.59 -26.48
CA PRO A 21 -2.41 0.77 -26.40
C PRO A 21 -1.17 1.53 -25.89
N VAL A 22 -1.24 2.87 -25.83
CA VAL A 22 -0.15 3.69 -25.26
C VAL A 22 -0.10 3.56 -23.74
N HIS A 23 -1.28 3.42 -23.11
CA HIS A 23 -1.40 3.16 -21.67
C HIS A 23 -2.03 1.77 -21.46
N TYR A 24 -1.24 0.72 -21.62
CA TYR A 24 -1.71 -0.66 -21.75
C TYR A 24 -2.54 -1.20 -20.57
N LEU A 25 -2.54 -0.53 -19.41
CA LEU A 25 -3.50 -0.82 -18.33
C LEU A 25 -4.95 -0.69 -18.83
N ASP A 26 -5.25 0.31 -19.67
CA ASP A 26 -6.60 0.50 -20.21
C ASP A 26 -7.00 -0.65 -21.12
N VAL A 27 -6.07 -1.16 -21.96
CA VAL A 27 -6.27 -2.38 -22.75
C VAL A 27 -6.56 -3.57 -21.84
N ALA A 28 -5.79 -3.75 -20.78
CA ALA A 28 -5.94 -4.90 -19.87
C ALA A 28 -7.26 -4.86 -19.10
N GLU A 29 -7.65 -3.70 -18.61
CA GLU A 29 -8.91 -3.50 -17.90
C GLU A 29 -10.12 -3.68 -18.83
N MET A 30 -10.06 -3.12 -20.05
CA MET A 30 -11.10 -3.29 -21.04
C MET A 30 -11.23 -4.76 -21.46
N THR A 31 -10.10 -5.43 -21.71
CA THR A 31 -10.09 -6.86 -22.05
C THR A 31 -10.70 -7.69 -20.93
N THR A 32 -10.36 -7.41 -19.67
CA THR A 32 -10.93 -8.09 -18.51
C THR A 32 -12.46 -7.94 -18.47
N ALA A 33 -12.96 -6.71 -18.63
CA ALA A 33 -14.40 -6.43 -18.60
C ALA A 33 -15.13 -7.10 -19.75
N VAL A 34 -14.57 -7.04 -20.96
CA VAL A 34 -15.18 -7.61 -22.18
C VAL A 34 -15.15 -9.13 -22.12
N ALA A 35 -14.04 -9.76 -21.66
CA ALA A 35 -13.92 -11.20 -21.51
C ALA A 35 -14.94 -11.77 -20.49
N ILE A 36 -15.03 -11.16 -19.31
CA ILE A 36 -16.01 -11.57 -18.28
C ILE A 36 -17.44 -11.37 -18.80
N GLY A 37 -17.72 -10.25 -19.45
CA GLY A 37 -19.04 -9.97 -20.02
C GLY A 37 -19.42 -10.96 -21.14
N TYR A 38 -18.47 -11.33 -21.98
CA TYR A 38 -18.66 -12.31 -23.04
C TYR A 38 -18.95 -13.71 -22.48
N ASP A 39 -18.14 -14.17 -21.54
CA ASP A 39 -18.28 -15.48 -20.90
C ASP A 39 -19.62 -15.61 -20.16
N TRP A 40 -19.93 -14.66 -19.28
CA TRP A 40 -21.13 -14.72 -18.46
C TRP A 40 -22.44 -14.55 -19.24
N LEU A 41 -22.40 -13.88 -20.39
CA LEU A 41 -23.58 -13.62 -21.21
C LEU A 41 -23.63 -14.45 -22.49
N TYR A 42 -22.67 -15.36 -22.68
CA TYR A 42 -22.48 -16.09 -23.94
C TYR A 42 -23.78 -16.63 -24.55
N ASP A 43 -24.61 -17.33 -23.75
CA ASP A 43 -25.84 -17.96 -24.21
C ASP A 43 -26.92 -16.96 -24.63
N VAL A 44 -26.87 -15.72 -24.16
CA VAL A 44 -27.90 -14.69 -24.44
C VAL A 44 -27.44 -13.62 -25.41
N LEU A 45 -26.13 -13.55 -25.74
CA LEU A 45 -25.60 -12.62 -26.74
C LEU A 45 -25.99 -13.03 -28.16
N ALA A 46 -26.31 -12.06 -28.99
CA ALA A 46 -26.53 -12.28 -30.42
C ALA A 46 -25.25 -12.85 -31.08
N PRO A 47 -25.37 -13.73 -32.10
CA PRO A 47 -24.19 -14.27 -32.80
C PRO A 47 -23.27 -13.20 -33.38
N SER A 48 -23.83 -12.10 -33.89
CA SER A 48 -23.04 -10.96 -34.38
C SER A 48 -22.28 -10.25 -33.29
N THR A 49 -22.85 -10.13 -32.07
CA THR A 49 -22.18 -9.55 -30.92
C THR A 49 -21.02 -10.46 -30.47
N ARG A 50 -21.23 -11.76 -30.42
CA ARG A 50 -20.15 -12.72 -30.11
C ARG A 50 -18.99 -12.60 -31.08
N GLN A 51 -19.25 -12.54 -32.39
CA GLN A 51 -18.21 -12.34 -33.40
C GLN A 51 -17.47 -11.03 -33.25
N LEU A 52 -18.18 -9.92 -32.94
CA LEU A 52 -17.59 -8.60 -32.70
C LEU A 52 -16.66 -8.63 -31.48
N VAL A 53 -17.09 -9.26 -30.37
CA VAL A 53 -16.29 -9.39 -29.15
C VAL A 53 -15.02 -10.18 -29.42
N VAL A 54 -15.14 -11.37 -30.04
CA VAL A 54 -13.99 -12.22 -30.39
C VAL A 54 -12.98 -11.47 -31.26
N HIS A 55 -13.46 -10.77 -32.29
CA HIS A 55 -12.62 -9.95 -33.14
C HIS A 55 -11.93 -8.82 -32.36
N SER A 56 -12.67 -8.13 -31.49
CA SER A 56 -12.13 -7.00 -30.73
C SER A 56 -11.07 -7.44 -29.71
N ILE A 57 -11.32 -8.48 -28.93
CA ILE A 57 -10.31 -9.05 -28.01
C ILE A 57 -9.06 -9.42 -28.78
N LYS A 58 -9.20 -10.15 -29.90
CA LYS A 58 -8.05 -10.54 -30.70
C LYS A 58 -7.24 -9.33 -31.16
N THR A 59 -7.88 -8.40 -31.86
CA THR A 59 -7.17 -7.34 -32.60
C THR A 59 -6.75 -6.15 -31.75
N LYS A 60 -7.50 -5.82 -30.67
CA LYS A 60 -7.23 -4.66 -29.81
C LYS A 60 -6.44 -4.99 -28.57
N ALA A 61 -6.23 -6.29 -28.26
CA ALA A 61 -5.47 -6.75 -27.11
C ALA A 61 -4.45 -7.83 -27.46
N LEU A 62 -4.91 -9.04 -27.89
CA LEU A 62 -4.06 -10.21 -27.97
C LEU A 62 -3.00 -10.13 -29.07
N ASP A 63 -3.32 -9.57 -30.23
CA ASP A 63 -2.32 -9.38 -31.31
C ASP A 63 -1.24 -8.38 -30.89
N LEU A 64 -1.59 -7.38 -30.06
CA LEU A 64 -0.64 -6.38 -29.55
C LEU A 64 0.33 -6.97 -28.54
N VAL A 65 -0.16 -7.83 -27.62
CA VAL A 65 0.70 -8.42 -26.60
C VAL A 65 1.72 -9.40 -27.15
N VAL A 66 1.42 -10.08 -28.26
CA VAL A 66 2.39 -10.98 -28.92
C VAL A 66 3.66 -10.24 -29.32
N GLU A 67 3.54 -9.01 -29.80
CA GLU A 67 4.70 -8.18 -30.14
C GLU A 67 5.43 -7.68 -28.87
N GLU A 68 4.70 -7.37 -27.80
CA GLU A 68 5.27 -6.97 -26.51
C GLU A 68 6.11 -8.09 -25.88
N TYR A 69 5.64 -9.32 -25.93
CA TYR A 69 6.40 -10.48 -25.42
C TYR A 69 7.69 -10.75 -26.23
N LYS A 70 7.69 -10.47 -27.54
CA LYS A 70 8.84 -10.69 -28.43
C LYS A 70 9.95 -9.66 -28.24
N THR A 71 9.62 -8.42 -27.92
CA THR A 71 10.60 -7.30 -27.96
C THR A 71 11.77 -7.45 -26.99
N GLY A 72 11.64 -8.30 -25.97
CA GLY A 72 12.72 -8.55 -25.01
C GLY A 72 13.09 -7.36 -24.12
N ASN A 73 12.44 -6.21 -24.30
CA ASN A 73 12.71 -5.00 -23.55
C ASN A 73 12.40 -5.19 -22.06
N ALA A 74 13.37 -4.89 -21.18
CA ALA A 74 13.19 -4.97 -19.73
C ALA A 74 12.16 -3.95 -19.20
N ASP A 75 11.96 -2.83 -19.93
CA ASP A 75 10.96 -1.82 -19.58
C ASP A 75 9.53 -2.18 -20.03
N SER A 76 9.38 -3.30 -20.75
CA SER A 76 8.09 -3.83 -21.14
C SER A 76 7.19 -4.06 -19.91
N TRP A 77 5.95 -3.59 -19.94
CA TRP A 77 4.99 -3.81 -18.87
C TRP A 77 4.84 -5.30 -18.53
N ALA A 78 4.92 -6.18 -19.52
CA ALA A 78 4.82 -7.63 -19.35
C ALA A 78 5.92 -8.21 -18.46
N LYS A 79 7.08 -7.58 -18.40
CA LYS A 79 8.28 -8.04 -17.70
C LYS A 79 8.63 -7.21 -16.46
N ARG A 80 7.93 -6.09 -16.23
CA ARG A 80 8.14 -5.22 -15.06
C ARG A 80 7.94 -5.96 -13.75
N GLU A 81 8.48 -5.35 -12.70
CA GLU A 81 8.39 -5.86 -11.33
C GLU A 81 7.26 -5.16 -10.52
N THR A 82 6.43 -4.34 -11.18
CA THR A 82 5.34 -3.55 -10.61
C THR A 82 3.97 -4.16 -10.89
N ASN A 83 2.92 -3.57 -10.31
CA ASN A 83 1.52 -3.94 -10.52
C ASN A 83 1.14 -4.11 -12.00
N TRP A 84 1.72 -3.33 -12.91
CA TRP A 84 1.49 -3.42 -14.36
C TRP A 84 1.68 -4.84 -14.89
N ASN A 85 2.68 -5.55 -14.38
CA ASN A 85 2.98 -6.92 -14.77
C ASN A 85 1.76 -7.83 -14.52
N VAL A 86 1.25 -7.86 -13.29
CA VAL A 86 0.14 -8.74 -12.92
C VAL A 86 -1.16 -8.28 -13.61
N VAL A 87 -1.47 -6.98 -13.60
CA VAL A 87 -2.71 -6.46 -14.16
C VAL A 87 -2.80 -6.72 -15.67
N CYS A 88 -1.76 -6.35 -16.43
CA CYS A 88 -1.78 -6.51 -17.87
C CYS A 88 -1.75 -7.98 -18.29
N ASN A 89 -0.87 -8.79 -17.71
CA ASN A 89 -0.83 -10.22 -18.02
C ASN A 89 -2.16 -10.92 -17.69
N THR A 90 -2.80 -10.58 -16.55
CA THR A 90 -4.12 -11.14 -16.21
C THR A 90 -5.17 -10.76 -17.25
N GLY A 91 -5.25 -9.50 -17.65
CA GLY A 91 -6.20 -9.08 -18.70
C GLY A 91 -6.00 -9.88 -20.00
N MET A 92 -4.75 -10.12 -20.38
CA MET A 92 -4.45 -10.91 -21.58
C MET A 92 -4.83 -12.37 -21.43
N VAL A 93 -4.57 -13.00 -20.26
CA VAL A 93 -4.98 -14.39 -19.97
C VAL A 93 -6.50 -14.54 -20.02
N LEU A 94 -7.25 -13.61 -19.39
CA LEU A 94 -8.71 -13.65 -19.41
C LEU A 94 -9.25 -13.48 -20.83
N GLY A 95 -8.69 -12.57 -21.62
CA GLY A 95 -9.02 -12.43 -23.03
C GLY A 95 -8.71 -13.67 -23.85
N ALA A 96 -7.56 -14.30 -23.60
CA ALA A 96 -7.12 -15.51 -24.29
C ALA A 96 -8.06 -16.69 -23.99
N LEU A 97 -8.39 -16.93 -22.70
CA LEU A 97 -9.33 -17.96 -22.29
C LEU A 97 -10.74 -17.74 -22.90
N ALA A 98 -11.21 -16.49 -22.92
CA ALA A 98 -12.55 -16.17 -23.44
C ALA A 98 -12.73 -16.48 -24.93
N ILE A 99 -11.64 -16.52 -25.73
CA ILE A 99 -11.72 -16.77 -27.19
C ILE A 99 -10.88 -17.98 -27.63
N GLU A 100 -10.48 -18.84 -26.68
CA GLU A 100 -9.63 -20.00 -26.91
C GLU A 100 -10.18 -20.94 -28.00
N GLU A 101 -11.50 -21.18 -28.02
CA GLU A 101 -12.15 -22.03 -29.02
C GLU A 101 -11.92 -21.56 -30.47
N HIS A 102 -11.70 -20.24 -30.65
CA HIS A 102 -11.43 -19.63 -31.95
C HIS A 102 -9.94 -19.57 -32.29
N TYR A 103 -9.06 -19.41 -31.26
CA TYR A 103 -7.63 -19.16 -31.42
C TYR A 103 -6.79 -19.94 -30.41
N PRO A 104 -6.83 -21.29 -30.39
CA PRO A 104 -6.21 -22.11 -29.35
C PRO A 104 -4.68 -21.92 -29.24
N GLU A 105 -3.98 -21.82 -30.39
CA GLU A 105 -2.52 -21.62 -30.37
C GLU A 105 -2.11 -20.24 -29.84
N LEU A 106 -2.90 -19.20 -30.14
CA LEU A 106 -2.70 -17.86 -29.60
C LEU A 106 -2.95 -17.84 -28.10
N ALA A 107 -4.02 -18.46 -27.62
CA ALA A 107 -4.35 -18.56 -26.21
C ALA A 107 -3.23 -19.27 -25.43
N LYS A 108 -2.79 -20.44 -25.92
CA LYS A 108 -1.69 -21.19 -25.33
C LYS A 108 -0.39 -20.37 -25.24
N HIS A 109 -0.06 -19.63 -26.29
CA HIS A 109 1.13 -18.78 -26.31
C HIS A 109 1.04 -17.67 -25.25
N ILE A 110 -0.09 -16.95 -25.19
CA ILE A 110 -0.29 -15.83 -24.26
C ILE A 110 -0.29 -16.32 -22.81
N ILE A 111 -1.01 -17.40 -22.51
CA ILE A 111 -1.04 -17.99 -21.16
C ILE A 111 0.36 -18.42 -20.73
N GLY A 112 1.12 -19.07 -21.62
CA GLY A 112 2.50 -19.51 -21.34
C GLY A 112 3.44 -18.36 -21.03
N GLU A 113 3.39 -17.25 -21.80
CA GLU A 113 4.22 -16.08 -21.54
C GLU A 113 3.78 -15.33 -20.28
N ALA A 114 2.48 -15.20 -20.02
CA ALA A 114 1.97 -14.58 -18.79
C ALA A 114 2.45 -15.33 -17.53
N VAL A 115 2.28 -16.66 -17.51
CA VAL A 115 2.76 -17.53 -16.41
C VAL A 115 4.27 -17.36 -16.20
N ARG A 116 5.04 -17.22 -17.29
CA ARG A 116 6.50 -17.01 -17.23
C ARG A 116 6.88 -15.67 -16.58
N TYR A 117 6.12 -14.59 -16.82
CA TYR A 117 6.51 -13.24 -16.40
C TYR A 117 5.85 -12.73 -15.12
N ILE A 118 4.67 -13.22 -14.74
CA ILE A 118 3.97 -12.83 -13.50
C ILE A 118 4.85 -12.97 -12.24
N PRO A 119 5.71 -14.00 -12.11
CA PRO A 119 6.64 -14.10 -11.00
C PRO A 119 7.58 -12.91 -10.81
N ASN A 120 7.83 -12.10 -11.83
CA ASN A 120 8.70 -10.92 -11.70
C ASN A 120 8.15 -9.90 -10.70
N CYS A 121 6.84 -9.70 -10.67
CA CYS A 121 6.20 -8.83 -9.68
C CYS A 121 6.04 -9.56 -8.33
N LEU A 122 5.52 -10.79 -8.35
CA LEU A 122 5.14 -11.50 -7.13
C LEU A 122 6.32 -11.92 -6.25
N LYS A 123 7.54 -12.06 -6.79
CA LYS A 123 8.75 -12.33 -5.98
C LYS A 123 8.97 -11.29 -4.87
N HIS A 124 8.47 -10.07 -5.07
CA HIS A 124 8.60 -8.96 -4.11
C HIS A 124 7.60 -9.03 -2.95
N PHE A 125 6.67 -9.98 -2.98
CA PHE A 125 5.79 -10.26 -1.83
C PHE A 125 6.51 -11.08 -0.75
N ALA A 126 7.65 -11.69 -1.09
CA ALA A 126 8.45 -12.44 -0.12
C ALA A 126 9.04 -11.53 0.98
N PRO A 127 9.14 -12.03 2.24
CA PRO A 127 8.65 -13.33 2.71
C PRO A 127 7.22 -13.27 3.29
N ASP A 128 6.68 -12.08 3.66
CA ASP A 128 5.47 -11.92 4.46
C ASP A 128 4.32 -11.18 3.75
N GLY A 129 4.37 -11.07 2.44
CA GLY A 129 3.27 -10.57 1.62
C GLY A 129 3.17 -9.04 1.53
N VAL A 130 4.20 -8.31 1.95
CA VAL A 130 4.19 -6.84 1.87
C VAL A 130 4.32 -6.38 0.43
N CYS A 131 3.34 -5.61 -0.05
CA CYS A 131 3.44 -4.93 -1.33
C CYS A 131 4.22 -3.63 -1.18
N TYR A 132 5.40 -3.56 -1.77
CA TYR A 132 6.26 -2.38 -1.66
C TYR A 132 5.65 -1.13 -2.30
N GLU A 133 4.80 -1.26 -3.31
CA GLU A 133 4.13 -0.13 -3.95
C GLU A 133 3.05 0.53 -3.06
N GLY A 134 2.80 -0.01 -1.87
CA GLY A 134 1.82 0.47 -0.91
C GLY A 134 0.44 -0.16 -1.04
N PRO A 135 -0.47 0.12 -0.09
CA PRO A 135 -1.74 -0.59 0.03
C PRO A 135 -2.72 -0.35 -1.13
N ALA A 136 -2.67 0.80 -1.80
CA ALA A 136 -3.52 1.05 -2.97
C ALA A 136 -3.19 0.11 -4.12
N TYR A 137 -1.89 -0.07 -4.39
CA TYR A 137 -1.42 -0.98 -5.42
C TYR A 137 -1.48 -2.44 -4.99
N TRP A 138 -1.42 -2.73 -3.69
CA TRP A 138 -1.73 -4.05 -3.17
C TRP A 138 -3.14 -4.50 -3.61
N GLY A 139 -4.16 -3.65 -3.40
CA GLY A 139 -5.53 -3.93 -3.81
C GLY A 139 -5.64 -4.16 -5.31
N TYR A 140 -5.01 -3.28 -6.10
CA TYR A 140 -5.03 -3.37 -7.56
C TYR A 140 -4.37 -4.66 -8.07
N THR A 141 -3.17 -4.98 -7.59
CA THR A 141 -2.43 -6.19 -7.95
C THR A 141 -3.18 -7.46 -7.55
N ASN A 142 -3.62 -7.56 -6.29
CA ASN A 142 -4.23 -8.79 -5.77
C ASN A 142 -5.64 -9.02 -6.30
N MET A 143 -6.37 -7.97 -6.73
CA MET A 143 -7.65 -8.16 -7.41
C MET A 143 -7.45 -8.89 -8.75
N TYR A 144 -6.49 -8.44 -9.54
CA TYR A 144 -6.17 -9.10 -10.81
C TYR A 144 -5.52 -10.47 -10.60
N LEU A 145 -4.65 -10.61 -9.59
CA LEU A 145 -4.10 -11.93 -9.21
C LEU A 145 -5.22 -12.92 -8.84
N SER A 146 -6.22 -12.49 -8.07
CA SER A 146 -7.35 -13.35 -7.71
C SER A 146 -8.15 -13.81 -8.94
N LEU A 147 -8.37 -12.90 -9.91
CA LEU A 147 -9.01 -13.24 -11.18
C LEU A 147 -8.18 -14.23 -11.97
N LEU A 148 -6.86 -14.03 -12.07
CA LEU A 148 -5.95 -14.91 -12.76
C LEU A 148 -5.96 -16.31 -12.17
N LEU A 149 -5.69 -16.43 -10.86
CA LEU A 149 -5.65 -17.73 -10.17
C LEU A 149 -6.97 -18.47 -10.30
N LYS A 150 -8.09 -17.75 -10.15
CA LYS A 150 -9.43 -18.34 -10.35
C LYS A 150 -9.62 -18.84 -11.76
N ALA A 151 -9.29 -18.05 -12.77
CA ALA A 151 -9.47 -18.40 -14.17
C ALA A 151 -8.58 -19.59 -14.59
N LEU A 152 -7.30 -19.60 -14.17
CA LEU A 152 -6.39 -20.71 -14.46
C LEU A 152 -6.85 -22.01 -13.81
N ASN A 153 -7.20 -21.98 -12.51
CA ASN A 153 -7.66 -23.17 -11.80
C ASN A 153 -8.98 -23.72 -12.36
N ASP A 154 -9.94 -22.85 -12.71
CA ASP A 154 -11.24 -23.28 -13.23
C ASP A 154 -11.15 -23.88 -14.65
N ASN A 155 -10.31 -23.31 -15.52
CA ASN A 155 -10.24 -23.71 -16.92
C ASN A 155 -9.13 -24.75 -17.20
N LEU A 156 -7.99 -24.66 -16.48
CA LEU A 156 -6.83 -25.52 -16.74
C LEU A 156 -6.57 -26.52 -15.61
N GLY A 157 -7.22 -26.35 -14.45
CA GLY A 157 -7.06 -27.22 -13.29
C GLY A 157 -5.78 -26.95 -12.48
N GLU A 158 -4.99 -25.96 -12.85
CA GLU A 158 -3.75 -25.58 -12.15
C GLU A 158 -3.42 -24.11 -12.38
N ASP A 159 -2.68 -23.48 -11.45
CA ASP A 159 -2.17 -22.12 -11.58
C ASP A 159 -0.66 -22.03 -11.78
N PHE A 160 -0.04 -23.14 -12.15
CA PHE A 160 1.39 -23.25 -12.43
C PHE A 160 2.30 -22.82 -11.28
N GLY A 161 1.84 -22.99 -10.03
CA GLY A 161 2.59 -22.67 -8.82
C GLY A 161 2.62 -21.17 -8.46
N ILE A 162 1.82 -20.33 -9.14
CA ILE A 162 1.76 -18.89 -8.85
C ILE A 162 1.24 -18.65 -7.44
N SER A 163 0.23 -19.38 -6.98
CA SER A 163 -0.30 -19.24 -5.62
C SER A 163 0.67 -19.72 -4.53
N GLU A 164 1.62 -20.60 -4.88
CA GLU A 164 2.63 -21.16 -3.97
C GLU A 164 3.86 -20.26 -3.82
N MET A 165 3.95 -19.14 -4.56
CA MET A 165 5.05 -18.20 -4.42
C MET A 165 5.08 -17.62 -3.02
N VAL A 166 6.30 -17.53 -2.45
CA VAL A 166 6.52 -17.06 -1.08
C VAL A 166 5.92 -15.68 -0.84
N GLY A 167 5.07 -15.57 0.17
CA GLY A 167 4.42 -14.33 0.59
C GLY A 167 3.06 -14.07 -0.07
N VAL A 168 2.71 -14.75 -1.15
CA VAL A 168 1.40 -14.57 -1.82
C VAL A 168 0.26 -14.90 -0.85
N ASP A 169 0.34 -16.04 -0.18
CA ASP A 169 -0.64 -16.49 0.81
C ASP A 169 -0.79 -15.55 2.00
N LYS A 170 0.29 -14.85 2.39
CA LYS A 170 0.33 -13.96 3.55
C LYS A 170 -0.10 -12.53 3.23
N SER A 171 -0.18 -12.17 1.95
CA SER A 171 -0.33 -10.77 1.54
C SER A 171 -1.63 -10.14 2.04
N VAL A 172 -2.71 -10.91 2.13
CA VAL A 172 -3.99 -10.43 2.67
C VAL A 172 -3.94 -10.23 4.18
N LEU A 173 -3.18 -11.06 4.92
CA LEU A 173 -3.01 -10.92 6.38
C LEU A 173 -2.22 -9.64 6.70
N TYR A 174 -1.14 -9.38 5.97
CA TYR A 174 -0.42 -8.11 6.05
C TYR A 174 -1.37 -6.92 5.88
N TYR A 175 -2.17 -6.93 4.82
CA TYR A 175 -3.08 -5.83 4.52
C TYR A 175 -4.18 -5.68 5.59
N MET A 176 -4.78 -6.79 6.04
CA MET A 176 -5.78 -6.79 7.11
C MET A 176 -5.21 -6.18 8.40
N HIS A 177 -3.97 -6.53 8.77
CA HIS A 177 -3.34 -6.02 9.98
C HIS A 177 -2.81 -4.59 9.85
N SER A 178 -2.58 -4.11 8.62
CA SER A 178 -2.28 -2.70 8.33
C SER A 178 -3.53 -1.81 8.33
N THR A 179 -4.71 -2.41 8.46
CA THR A 179 -5.97 -1.68 8.70
C THR A 179 -6.12 -1.41 10.20
N SER A 180 -6.14 -0.13 10.55
CA SER A 180 -6.21 0.33 11.94
C SER A 180 -7.60 0.18 12.55
N PRO A 181 -7.75 0.32 13.89
CA PRO A 181 -9.05 0.32 14.58
C PRO A 181 -10.05 1.37 14.09
N SER A 182 -9.58 2.49 13.51
CA SER A 182 -10.45 3.49 12.87
C SER A 182 -11.02 3.03 11.52
N GLY A 183 -10.57 1.89 11.00
CA GLY A 183 -10.89 1.39 9.68
C GLY A 183 -10.04 2.00 8.56
N LYS A 184 -9.09 2.88 8.87
CA LYS A 184 -8.17 3.45 7.89
C LYS A 184 -6.98 2.53 7.68
N ILE A 185 -6.49 2.47 6.43
CA ILE A 185 -5.25 1.76 6.11
C ILE A 185 -4.01 2.59 6.45
N PHE A 186 -2.89 1.95 6.76
CA PHE A 186 -1.57 2.59 6.79
C PHE A 186 -1.15 2.96 5.37
N ASN A 187 -1.29 4.21 5.02
CA ASN A 187 -1.20 4.70 3.66
C ASN A 187 0.19 5.21 3.27
N PHE A 188 1.22 4.41 3.50
CA PHE A 188 2.55 4.72 2.97
C PHE A 188 2.58 4.67 1.44
N ALA A 189 3.66 5.18 0.85
CA ALA A 189 3.84 5.31 -0.59
C ALA A 189 2.73 6.19 -1.23
N ASN A 190 2.42 5.98 -2.49
CA ASN A 190 1.41 6.77 -3.19
C ASN A 190 -0.04 6.31 -2.89
N SER A 191 -0.36 6.10 -1.62
CA SER A 191 -1.66 5.57 -1.19
C SER A 191 -2.49 6.58 -0.41
N GLY A 192 -3.81 6.52 -0.55
CA GLY A 192 -4.74 7.26 0.30
C GLY A 192 -5.07 6.51 1.59
N SER A 193 -5.52 7.23 2.62
CA SER A 193 -5.86 6.65 3.93
C SER A 193 -7.29 6.11 4.04
N THR A 194 -8.05 6.08 2.95
CA THR A 194 -9.42 5.55 2.96
C THR A 194 -9.45 4.10 3.43
N ALA A 195 -10.55 3.73 4.08
CA ALA A 195 -10.78 2.35 4.46
C ALA A 195 -10.56 1.39 3.29
N PRO A 196 -10.17 0.14 3.55
CA PRO A 196 -10.07 -0.87 2.52
C PRO A 196 -11.35 -0.88 1.69
N ALA A 197 -11.22 -0.88 0.36
CA ALA A 197 -12.35 -1.03 -0.51
C ALA A 197 -13.01 -2.39 -0.27
N ALA A 198 -14.32 -2.47 -0.49
CA ALA A 198 -15.03 -3.75 -0.46
C ALA A 198 -14.66 -4.56 -1.70
N GLU A 199 -13.51 -5.18 -1.68
CA GLU A 199 -12.97 -5.98 -2.77
C GLU A 199 -13.13 -7.47 -2.49
N PRO A 200 -13.59 -8.27 -3.44
CA PRO A 200 -13.83 -9.70 -3.24
C PRO A 200 -12.56 -10.54 -3.06
N ILE A 201 -11.37 -9.94 -3.20
CA ILE A 201 -10.06 -10.54 -2.92
C ILE A 201 -10.07 -11.33 -1.61
N TYR A 202 -10.63 -10.75 -0.57
CA TYR A 202 -10.63 -11.35 0.77
C TYR A 202 -11.37 -12.69 0.82
N PHE A 203 -12.50 -12.83 0.13
CA PHE A 203 -13.20 -14.11 0.04
C PHE A 203 -12.43 -15.13 -0.79
N TYR A 204 -11.80 -14.68 -1.89
CA TYR A 204 -10.96 -15.56 -2.68
C TYR A 204 -9.78 -16.09 -1.87
N PHE A 205 -9.02 -15.19 -1.22
CA PHE A 205 -7.85 -15.56 -0.41
C PHE A 205 -8.23 -16.42 0.81
N SER A 206 -9.35 -16.10 1.48
CA SER A 206 -9.85 -16.92 2.59
C SER A 206 -9.99 -18.40 2.20
N ARG A 207 -10.56 -18.66 1.04
CA ARG A 207 -10.74 -20.04 0.54
C ARG A 207 -9.45 -20.65 -0.01
N ALA A 208 -8.75 -19.91 -0.85
CA ALA A 208 -7.54 -20.38 -1.52
C ALA A 208 -6.44 -20.78 -0.53
N PHE A 209 -6.32 -20.02 0.58
CA PHE A 209 -5.25 -20.18 1.57
C PHE A 209 -5.74 -20.63 2.96
N ASN A 210 -7.01 -21.03 3.08
CA ASN A 210 -7.62 -21.49 4.33
C ASN A 210 -7.45 -20.50 5.50
N GLN A 211 -7.85 -19.23 5.29
CA GLN A 211 -7.74 -18.11 6.22
C GLN A 211 -9.13 -17.58 6.60
N PRO A 212 -9.92 -18.30 7.41
CA PRO A 212 -11.32 -17.95 7.71
C PRO A 212 -11.50 -16.60 8.44
N GLU A 213 -10.47 -16.11 9.13
CA GLU A 213 -10.43 -14.77 9.75
C GLU A 213 -10.52 -13.64 8.72
N VAL A 214 -9.96 -13.86 7.53
CA VAL A 214 -10.00 -12.90 6.40
C VAL A 214 -11.43 -12.75 5.88
N ALA A 215 -12.17 -13.86 5.76
CA ALA A 215 -13.58 -13.79 5.37
C ALA A 215 -14.43 -13.06 6.42
N ALA A 216 -14.17 -13.30 7.70
CA ALA A 216 -14.85 -12.61 8.79
C ALA A 216 -14.59 -11.10 8.78
N PHE A 217 -13.34 -10.68 8.60
CA PHE A 217 -12.93 -9.28 8.44
C PHE A 217 -13.65 -8.62 7.26
N TYR A 218 -13.68 -9.28 6.13
CA TYR A 218 -14.31 -8.72 4.92
C TYR A 218 -15.82 -8.61 5.02
N ARG A 219 -16.52 -9.54 5.67
CA ARG A 219 -17.99 -9.44 5.88
C ARG A 219 -18.38 -8.18 6.64
N ASP A 220 -17.55 -7.73 7.61
CA ASP A 220 -17.78 -6.47 8.31
C ASP A 220 -17.65 -5.26 7.38
N ILE A 221 -16.60 -5.22 6.55
CA ILE A 221 -16.41 -4.18 5.52
C ILE A 221 -17.55 -4.21 4.51
N LEU A 222 -17.92 -5.39 4.01
CA LEU A 222 -18.98 -5.58 3.03
C LEU A 222 -20.32 -5.07 3.54
N SER A 223 -20.66 -5.37 4.80
CA SER A 223 -21.88 -4.88 5.45
C SER A 223 -21.95 -3.36 5.48
N LYS A 224 -20.86 -2.69 5.84
CA LYS A 224 -20.75 -1.23 5.84
C LYS A 224 -20.86 -0.64 4.43
N THR A 225 -20.25 -1.30 3.45
CA THR A 225 -20.30 -0.88 2.02
C THR A 225 -21.73 -0.99 1.47
N VAL A 226 -22.44 -2.07 1.78
CA VAL A 226 -23.86 -2.23 1.36
C VAL A 226 -24.72 -1.11 1.95
N GLN A 227 -24.49 -0.73 3.20
CA GLN A 227 -25.23 0.36 3.86
C GLN A 227 -24.92 1.73 3.26
N SER A 228 -23.65 1.98 2.88
CA SER A 228 -23.22 3.27 2.31
C SER A 228 -23.50 3.41 0.82
N GLY A 229 -23.67 2.31 0.09
CA GLY A 229 -23.84 2.30 -1.36
C GLY A 229 -22.56 2.62 -2.16
N ASN A 230 -21.40 2.68 -1.52
CA ASN A 230 -20.12 2.95 -2.16
C ASN A 230 -19.50 1.65 -2.70
N TYR A 231 -19.89 1.24 -3.88
CA TYR A 231 -19.43 0.01 -4.50
C TYR A 231 -18.18 0.22 -5.34
N PHE A 232 -17.20 -0.69 -5.17
CA PHE A 232 -16.05 -0.80 -6.05
C PHE A 232 -16.41 -1.62 -7.32
N ARG A 233 -15.68 -1.41 -8.42
CA ARG A 233 -16.01 -2.01 -9.73
C ARG A 233 -16.12 -3.53 -9.76
N PHE A 234 -15.34 -4.26 -8.96
CA PHE A 234 -15.39 -5.72 -8.86
C PHE A 234 -16.32 -6.25 -7.76
N TYR A 235 -17.04 -5.37 -7.07
CA TYR A 235 -17.94 -5.73 -5.98
C TYR A 235 -18.89 -6.89 -6.30
N PHE A 236 -19.34 -7.00 -7.55
CA PHE A 236 -20.26 -8.06 -8.00
C PHE A 236 -19.68 -9.47 -7.79
N LEU A 237 -18.36 -9.65 -7.77
CA LEU A 237 -17.70 -10.93 -7.51
C LEU A 237 -17.82 -11.35 -6.03
N SER A 238 -18.20 -10.46 -5.13
CA SER A 238 -18.50 -10.83 -3.74
C SER A 238 -19.67 -11.82 -3.64
N ILE A 239 -20.54 -11.92 -4.64
CA ILE A 239 -21.64 -12.87 -4.65
C ILE A 239 -21.14 -14.31 -4.93
N PRO A 240 -20.50 -14.60 -6.08
CA PRO A 240 -20.01 -15.95 -6.38
C PRO A 240 -18.85 -16.40 -5.47
N TRP A 241 -18.09 -15.46 -4.92
CA TRP A 241 -16.97 -15.76 -4.02
C TRP A 241 -17.34 -15.72 -2.54
N TYR A 242 -18.60 -15.42 -2.18
CA TYR A 242 -19.03 -15.26 -0.80
C TYR A 242 -18.58 -16.44 0.07
N ASP A 243 -17.90 -16.13 1.17
CA ASP A 243 -17.40 -17.12 2.12
C ASP A 243 -18.03 -16.89 3.51
N THR A 244 -18.64 -17.94 4.06
CA THR A 244 -19.24 -17.97 5.40
C THR A 244 -18.26 -18.42 6.47
N ALA A 245 -17.06 -18.85 6.10
CA ALA A 245 -16.06 -19.31 7.04
C ALA A 245 -15.80 -18.22 8.11
N SER A 246 -15.65 -18.63 9.34
CA SER A 246 -15.30 -17.74 10.45
C SER A 246 -14.37 -18.48 11.41
N SER A 247 -13.32 -17.80 11.79
CA SER A 247 -12.53 -18.11 12.97
C SER A 247 -12.54 -16.85 13.83
N PRO A 248 -12.52 -16.98 15.19
CA PRO A 248 -12.11 -15.85 15.99
C PRO A 248 -10.75 -15.40 15.45
N ALA A 249 -10.64 -14.14 15.05
CA ALA A 249 -9.32 -13.60 14.72
C ALA A 249 -8.45 -13.84 15.97
N ASP A 250 -7.38 -14.58 15.83
CA ASP A 250 -6.38 -14.69 16.88
C ASP A 250 -5.99 -13.27 17.29
N ALA A 251 -5.93 -13.01 18.58
CA ALA A 251 -5.52 -11.71 19.06
C ALA A 251 -4.15 -11.41 18.49
N LEU A 252 -4.03 -10.33 17.72
CA LEU A 252 -2.74 -9.89 17.22
C LEU A 252 -1.74 -9.80 18.38
N PRO A 253 -0.50 -10.28 18.20
CA PRO A 253 0.53 -10.09 19.22
C PRO A 253 0.75 -8.58 19.44
N LYS A 254 1.25 -8.22 20.63
CA LYS A 254 1.55 -6.81 20.96
C LYS A 254 2.51 -6.16 19.96
N LEU A 255 3.38 -6.95 19.35
CA LEU A 255 4.29 -6.53 18.28
C LEU A 255 4.31 -7.61 17.19
N LYS A 256 3.93 -7.26 16.00
CA LYS A 256 4.05 -8.06 14.77
C LYS A 256 4.88 -7.31 13.76
N VAL A 257 5.80 -8.00 13.12
CA VAL A 257 6.55 -7.52 11.96
C VAL A 257 6.13 -8.34 10.74
N TYR A 258 5.95 -7.67 9.64
CA TYR A 258 5.85 -8.23 8.30
C TYR A 258 7.09 -7.83 7.54
N GLU A 259 7.94 -8.79 7.25
CA GLU A 259 9.18 -8.58 6.52
C GLU A 259 8.90 -8.46 5.02
N GLY A 260 9.66 -7.58 4.34
CA GLY A 260 9.55 -7.32 2.91
C GLY A 260 10.59 -6.31 2.45
N ILE A 261 10.47 -5.80 1.23
CA ILE A 261 11.29 -4.64 0.79
C ILE A 261 11.06 -3.45 1.73
N ASN A 262 9.81 -3.27 2.16
CA ASN A 262 9.45 -2.38 3.26
C ASN A 262 8.97 -3.26 4.42
N ASP A 263 9.71 -3.32 5.52
CA ASP A 263 9.20 -3.99 6.70
C ASP A 263 8.08 -3.15 7.32
N ILE A 264 6.98 -3.81 7.64
CA ILE A 264 5.84 -3.19 8.28
C ILE A 264 5.74 -3.69 9.72
N ILE A 265 5.76 -2.76 10.66
CA ILE A 265 5.83 -3.00 12.08
C ILE A 265 4.52 -2.57 12.71
N VAL A 266 3.82 -3.49 13.38
CA VAL A 266 2.52 -3.23 14.01
C VAL A 266 2.61 -3.46 15.50
N PHE A 267 2.39 -2.39 16.28
CA PHE A 267 2.13 -2.48 17.70
C PHE A 267 0.62 -2.42 17.96
N ASN A 268 0.13 -3.35 18.73
CA ASN A 268 -1.30 -3.50 18.97
C ASN A 268 -1.55 -3.72 20.47
N GLY A 269 -2.12 -2.73 21.12
CA GLY A 269 -2.55 -2.82 22.50
C GLY A 269 -3.82 -3.67 22.67
N ASN A 270 -4.11 -4.05 23.88
CA ASN A 270 -5.32 -4.84 24.17
C ASN A 270 -6.59 -4.01 23.91
N ARG A 271 -7.30 -4.35 22.85
CA ARG A 271 -8.53 -3.63 22.40
C ARG A 271 -9.64 -3.57 23.43
N ASN A 272 -9.59 -4.39 24.51
CA ASN A 272 -10.53 -4.34 25.62
C ASN A 272 -10.18 -3.25 26.65
N ILE A 273 -9.02 -2.60 26.50
CA ILE A 273 -8.58 -1.50 27.38
C ILE A 273 -8.95 -0.18 26.72
N PRO A 274 -9.65 0.73 27.41
CA PRO A 274 -9.88 2.09 26.91
C PRO A 274 -8.56 2.78 26.55
N ASN A 275 -8.57 3.58 25.48
CA ASN A 275 -7.40 4.29 24.95
C ASN A 275 -6.25 3.37 24.47
N SER A 276 -6.52 2.08 24.32
CA SER A 276 -5.54 1.14 23.78
C SER A 276 -4.97 1.64 22.46
N LEU A 277 -3.64 1.62 22.36
CA LEU A 277 -2.95 2.13 21.20
C LEU A 277 -2.86 1.09 20.07
N TYR A 278 -2.84 1.63 18.86
CA TYR A 278 -2.38 0.97 17.65
C TYR A 278 -1.30 1.87 17.02
N LEU A 279 -0.10 1.34 16.80
CA LEU A 279 0.95 2.05 16.08
C LEU A 279 1.42 1.16 14.94
N ILE A 280 1.57 1.76 13.76
CA ILE A 280 2.16 1.10 12.60
C ILE A 280 3.27 1.98 12.04
N ALA A 281 4.39 1.35 11.70
CA ALA A 281 5.59 2.01 11.19
C ALA A 281 6.20 1.20 10.04
N LYS A 282 7.10 1.82 9.29
CA LYS A 282 7.82 1.14 8.20
C LYS A 282 9.29 1.49 8.17
N THR A 283 10.06 0.54 7.62
CA THR A 283 11.41 0.73 7.10
C THR A 283 11.37 0.67 5.56
N GLY A 284 12.46 0.36 4.90
CA GLY A 284 12.50 -0.08 3.51
C GLY A 284 13.37 0.75 2.60
N ASP A 285 13.04 0.72 1.30
CA ASP A 285 13.82 1.29 0.21
C ASP A 285 13.01 2.36 -0.53
N PRO A 286 13.41 3.65 -0.45
CA PRO A 286 12.70 4.73 -1.15
C PRO A 286 12.95 4.74 -2.66
N ASP A 287 13.95 4.01 -3.18
CA ASP A 287 14.23 3.90 -4.64
C ASP A 287 13.30 2.93 -5.37
N MET A 288 12.30 2.40 -4.68
CA MET A 288 11.29 1.55 -5.29
C MET A 288 10.10 2.37 -5.83
N ALA A 289 9.39 1.79 -6.82
CA ALA A 289 8.24 2.45 -7.44
C ALA A 289 7.20 2.89 -6.39
N HIS A 290 6.66 4.09 -6.58
CA HIS A 290 5.67 4.75 -5.72
C HIS A 290 6.15 5.16 -4.33
N GLN A 291 7.39 4.83 -3.91
CA GLN A 291 7.92 5.16 -2.59
C GLN A 291 8.19 6.67 -2.42
N GLN A 292 8.34 7.08 -1.16
CA GLN A 292 8.59 8.45 -0.71
C GLN A 292 9.77 8.46 0.26
N LEU A 293 10.28 9.66 0.60
CA LEU A 293 11.33 9.79 1.62
C LEU A 293 10.69 9.74 3.01
N ASP A 294 10.27 8.56 3.42
CA ASP A 294 9.43 8.33 4.60
C ASP A 294 9.98 7.22 5.52
N ILE A 295 11.28 6.90 5.42
CA ILE A 295 11.88 5.85 6.24
C ILE A 295 11.81 6.24 7.72
N GLY A 296 11.31 5.29 8.54
CA GLY A 296 11.08 5.49 9.96
C GLY A 296 9.74 6.18 10.29
N THR A 297 8.89 6.45 9.29
CA THR A 297 7.56 7.02 9.52
C THR A 297 6.66 6.06 10.30
N PHE A 298 5.68 6.62 11.00
CA PHE A 298 4.70 5.85 11.77
C PHE A 298 3.35 6.57 11.85
N ILE A 299 2.30 5.81 12.05
CA ILE A 299 0.96 6.30 12.39
C ILE A 299 0.58 5.74 13.74
N ILE A 300 -0.05 6.55 14.58
CA ILE A 300 -0.57 6.13 15.88
C ILE A 300 -2.05 6.47 16.01
N GLU A 301 -2.80 5.53 16.57
CA GLU A 301 -4.23 5.68 16.85
C GLU A 301 -4.57 5.22 18.27
N THR A 302 -5.53 5.89 18.88
CA THR A 302 -6.23 5.44 20.09
C THR A 302 -7.72 5.78 19.95
N ASN A 303 -8.61 5.00 20.56
CA ASN A 303 -10.06 5.24 20.50
C ASN A 303 -10.64 5.40 19.09
N GLY A 304 -10.05 4.76 18.08
CA GLY A 304 -10.48 4.92 16.69
C GLY A 304 -10.13 6.28 16.08
N ILE A 305 -9.28 7.09 16.71
CA ILE A 305 -8.80 8.38 16.20
C ILE A 305 -7.35 8.25 15.78
N ARG A 306 -7.06 8.65 14.55
CA ARG A 306 -5.72 8.79 14.00
C ARG A 306 -5.12 10.12 14.45
N TRP A 307 -4.00 10.04 15.19
CA TRP A 307 -3.32 11.19 15.79
C TRP A 307 -2.16 11.71 14.97
N THR A 308 -1.48 10.84 14.26
CA THR A 308 -0.49 11.23 13.25
C THR A 308 -0.94 10.73 11.89
N ASP A 309 -0.74 11.54 10.88
CA ASP A 309 -1.26 11.29 9.54
C ASP A 309 -0.12 11.04 8.54
N ASP A 310 -0.47 10.52 7.37
CA ASP A 310 0.30 10.55 6.14
C ASP A 310 -0.56 11.21 5.05
N LEU A 311 0.04 12.10 4.27
CA LEU A 311 -0.69 12.88 3.27
C LEU A 311 -0.97 12.10 1.98
N GLY A 312 -0.35 10.92 1.81
CA GLY A 312 -0.44 10.12 0.60
C GLY A 312 0.19 10.81 -0.61
N SER A 313 -0.22 10.37 -1.81
CA SER A 313 0.37 10.85 -3.06
C SER A 313 0.03 12.29 -3.40
N ASP A 314 0.95 12.95 -4.11
CA ASP A 314 0.68 14.22 -4.79
C ASP A 314 0.10 14.00 -6.21
N ASN A 315 0.01 15.08 -7.00
CA ASN A 315 -0.45 15.06 -8.38
C ASN A 315 0.61 14.38 -9.28
N TYR A 316 0.23 13.30 -9.95
CA TYR A 316 1.10 12.54 -10.86
C TYR A 316 1.55 13.31 -12.09
N GLY A 317 0.85 14.38 -12.46
CA GLY A 317 1.19 15.28 -13.57
C GLY A 317 2.24 16.34 -13.23
N LEU A 318 2.78 16.37 -12.01
CA LEU A 318 3.85 17.31 -11.65
C LEU A 318 5.11 17.03 -12.46
N PRO A 319 5.82 18.06 -12.93
CA PRO A 319 7.10 17.88 -13.64
C PRO A 319 8.09 17.06 -12.81
N GLY A 320 8.72 16.04 -13.41
CA GLY A 320 9.68 15.17 -12.71
C GLY A 320 9.08 14.35 -11.54
N PHE A 321 7.75 14.18 -11.46
CA PHE A 321 7.12 13.36 -10.40
C PHE A 321 7.64 11.91 -10.39
N TRP A 322 8.05 11.40 -11.55
CA TRP A 322 8.59 10.06 -11.74
C TRP A 322 10.12 10.02 -11.83
N ASP A 323 10.81 11.10 -11.42
CA ASP A 323 12.27 11.17 -11.38
C ASP A 323 12.79 10.67 -10.04
N TYR A 324 13.11 9.38 -9.96
CA TYR A 324 13.61 8.68 -8.77
C TYR A 324 15.11 8.82 -8.54
N LYS A 325 15.84 9.54 -9.38
CA LYS A 325 17.27 9.78 -9.15
C LYS A 325 17.51 10.41 -7.78
N PRO A 326 18.69 10.25 -7.18
CA PRO A 326 18.98 10.78 -5.84
C PRO A 326 18.74 12.29 -5.67
N ASP A 327 18.96 13.07 -6.74
CA ASP A 327 18.71 14.52 -6.80
C ASP A 327 17.46 14.87 -7.65
N GLY A 328 16.61 13.88 -7.91
CA GLY A 328 15.43 14.01 -8.76
C GLY A 328 14.42 14.99 -8.22
N GLN A 329 13.67 15.64 -9.12
CA GLN A 329 12.67 16.62 -8.78
C GLN A 329 11.54 16.04 -7.92
N ARG A 330 11.26 14.74 -8.00
CA ARG A 330 10.28 14.02 -7.17
C ARG A 330 10.42 14.39 -5.69
N TRP A 331 11.63 14.42 -5.18
CA TRP A 331 11.94 14.58 -3.78
C TRP A 331 11.76 16.01 -3.26
N THR A 332 11.62 16.97 -4.17
CA THR A 332 11.37 18.39 -3.83
C THR A 332 9.90 18.67 -3.52
N TYR A 333 8.98 17.79 -3.92
CA TYR A 333 7.56 17.92 -3.61
C TYR A 333 7.29 17.56 -2.16
N PHE A 334 6.48 18.38 -1.48
CA PHE A 334 6.31 18.29 -0.04
C PHE A 334 5.86 16.91 0.41
N ARG A 335 4.84 16.30 -0.27
CA ARG A 335 4.29 14.99 0.08
C ARG A 335 5.28 13.84 -0.14
N ASN A 336 6.26 14.00 -1.01
CA ASN A 336 7.26 12.97 -1.31
C ASN A 336 8.51 13.10 -0.44
N SER A 337 8.66 14.21 0.28
CA SER A 337 9.83 14.53 1.09
C SER A 337 9.66 14.10 2.55
N ASN A 338 10.75 13.83 3.26
CA ASN A 338 10.71 13.52 4.71
C ASN A 338 10.15 14.66 5.57
N PHE A 339 9.94 15.86 5.03
CA PHE A 339 9.34 16.99 5.75
C PHE A 339 7.83 16.86 5.97
N SER A 340 7.16 15.98 5.24
CA SER A 340 5.73 15.69 5.38
C SER A 340 5.44 14.39 6.13
N HIS A 341 6.47 13.68 6.58
CA HIS A 341 6.35 12.40 7.25
C HIS A 341 6.74 12.44 8.73
N ASN A 342 6.35 11.41 9.46
CA ASN A 342 6.59 11.28 10.90
C ASN A 342 7.99 10.70 11.16
N THR A 343 9.02 11.44 10.77
CA THR A 343 10.41 11.01 10.80
C THR A 343 11.34 12.18 11.16
N LEU A 344 12.62 12.04 10.87
CA LEU A 344 13.66 13.01 11.20
C LEU A 344 14.09 13.84 9.97
N SER A 345 14.64 15.02 10.24
CA SER A 345 15.52 15.72 9.30
C SER A 345 16.77 16.24 10.03
N ILE A 346 17.92 16.22 9.36
CA ILE A 346 19.20 16.73 9.85
C ILE A 346 19.56 17.93 9.01
N ASP A 347 19.81 19.10 9.65
CA ASP A 347 20.07 20.39 8.98
C ASP A 347 19.02 20.75 7.91
N HIS A 348 17.78 20.35 8.13
CA HIS A 348 16.67 20.56 7.20
C HIS A 348 16.98 20.02 5.78
N ARG A 349 17.62 18.85 5.72
CA ARG A 349 17.95 18.15 4.47
C ARG A 349 17.03 16.97 4.23
N LEU A 350 16.93 16.57 2.98
CA LEU A 350 16.19 15.39 2.56
C LEU A 350 16.89 14.11 3.04
N GLN A 351 16.11 13.05 3.26
CA GLN A 351 16.66 11.70 3.34
C GLN A 351 17.35 11.34 2.02
N ASN A 352 18.37 10.51 2.09
CA ASN A 352 19.04 9.97 0.90
C ASN A 352 18.13 8.91 0.25
N SER A 353 17.66 9.15 -0.96
CA SER A 353 16.78 8.23 -1.68
C SER A 353 17.46 6.92 -2.10
N ALA A 354 18.80 6.87 -2.12
CA ALA A 354 19.57 5.65 -2.34
C ALA A 354 19.91 4.90 -1.05
N GLY A 355 19.45 5.40 0.11
CA GLY A 355 19.65 4.76 1.41
C GLY A 355 18.43 3.95 1.81
N THR A 356 18.66 2.87 2.54
CA THR A 356 17.60 1.96 3.02
C THR A 356 17.48 1.99 4.53
N GLY A 357 16.30 1.66 5.04
CA GLY A 357 16.10 1.34 6.45
C GLY A 357 15.92 -0.17 6.63
N GLU A 358 16.40 -0.71 7.75
CA GLU A 358 16.26 -2.12 8.07
C GLU A 358 16.01 -2.32 9.59
N ILE A 359 15.50 -3.49 9.97
CA ILE A 359 15.34 -3.84 11.39
C ILE A 359 16.68 -4.33 11.93
N ASP A 360 17.25 -3.59 12.90
CA ASP A 360 18.49 -3.94 13.61
C ASP A 360 18.22 -4.90 14.78
N ARG A 361 17.16 -4.61 15.57
CA ARG A 361 16.80 -5.42 16.75
C ARG A 361 15.31 -5.54 16.92
N LEU A 362 14.87 -6.73 17.31
CA LEU A 362 13.47 -7.05 17.57
C LEU A 362 13.37 -7.95 18.81
N ASP A 363 12.52 -7.56 19.77
CA ASP A 363 12.07 -8.47 20.83
C ASP A 363 10.55 -8.33 21.02
N ASN A 364 9.82 -9.21 20.37
CA ASN A 364 8.37 -9.26 20.42
C ASN A 364 7.81 -10.09 21.59
N LYS A 365 8.68 -10.78 22.35
CA LYS A 365 8.32 -11.60 23.52
C LYS A 365 8.60 -10.89 24.85
N ALA A 366 9.31 -9.77 24.84
CA ALA A 366 9.57 -8.99 26.05
C ALA A 366 8.26 -8.50 26.68
N ALA A 367 8.27 -8.27 28.00
CA ALA A 367 7.17 -7.63 28.72
C ALA A 367 6.83 -6.24 28.13
N GLN A 368 7.86 -5.55 27.65
CA GLN A 368 7.79 -4.30 26.89
C GLN A 368 8.40 -4.54 25.51
N PRO A 369 7.62 -5.07 24.54
CA PRO A 369 8.15 -5.41 23.23
C PRO A 369 8.68 -4.17 22.50
N PHE A 370 9.74 -4.37 21.73
CA PHE A 370 10.37 -3.27 21.00
C PHE A 370 10.94 -3.71 19.65
N VAL A 371 11.11 -2.75 18.78
CA VAL A 371 11.85 -2.86 17.52
C VAL A 371 12.78 -1.66 17.39
N THR A 372 13.99 -1.89 16.93
CA THR A 372 14.96 -0.86 16.53
C THR A 372 15.18 -0.94 15.03
N MET A 373 15.03 0.17 14.36
CA MET A 373 15.36 0.34 12.94
C MET A 373 16.74 0.99 12.82
N ASP A 374 17.59 0.49 11.95
CA ASP A 374 18.77 1.20 11.44
C ASP A 374 18.36 2.02 10.21
N MET A 375 18.50 3.32 10.29
CA MET A 375 18.22 4.27 9.20
C MET A 375 19.50 5.00 8.78
N SER A 376 20.68 4.48 9.10
CA SER A 376 21.97 5.19 8.94
C SER A 376 22.27 5.51 7.50
N THR A 377 21.99 4.60 6.56
CA THR A 377 22.23 4.82 5.13
C THR A 377 21.30 5.86 4.54
N THR A 378 20.06 5.97 5.07
CA THR A 378 19.07 6.99 4.72
C THR A 378 19.55 8.42 5.06
N TYR A 379 20.46 8.54 6.04
CA TYR A 379 21.08 9.81 6.42
C TYR A 379 22.59 9.83 6.12
N ALA A 380 23.05 9.03 5.16
CA ALA A 380 24.46 9.03 4.73
C ALA A 380 24.93 10.43 4.32
N GLY A 381 26.14 10.81 4.74
CA GLY A 381 26.68 12.17 4.53
C GLY A 381 26.07 13.27 5.41
N GLN A 382 25.14 12.92 6.31
CA GLN A 382 24.52 13.83 7.28
C GLN A 382 24.83 13.38 8.73
N SER A 383 24.93 12.06 8.95
CA SER A 383 25.19 11.45 10.24
C SER A 383 26.17 10.28 10.10
N ARG A 384 26.68 9.82 11.22
CA ARG A 384 27.48 8.59 11.34
C ARG A 384 26.60 7.35 11.54
N PHE A 385 25.50 7.53 12.24
CA PHE A 385 24.45 6.53 12.45
C PHE A 385 23.15 7.20 12.84
N VAL A 386 22.02 6.54 12.53
CA VAL A 386 20.66 6.91 12.95
C VAL A 386 19.89 5.64 13.27
N TYR A 387 19.47 5.51 14.52
CA TYR A 387 18.62 4.41 14.98
C TYR A 387 17.32 4.95 15.54
N ARG A 388 16.18 4.35 15.16
CA ARG A 388 14.88 4.62 15.75
C ARG A 388 14.36 3.39 16.46
N THR A 389 14.00 3.51 17.74
CA THR A 389 13.41 2.42 18.54
C THR A 389 11.98 2.78 18.93
N PHE A 390 11.05 1.90 18.64
CA PHE A 390 9.71 1.90 19.20
C PHE A 390 9.65 0.87 20.31
N ARG A 391 9.26 1.29 21.53
CA ARG A 391 9.08 0.41 22.69
C ARG A 391 7.71 0.60 23.29
N MET A 392 6.89 -0.44 23.26
CA MET A 392 5.59 -0.44 23.92
C MET A 392 5.81 -0.60 25.44
N LEU A 393 5.45 0.41 26.21
CA LEU A 393 5.59 0.38 27.67
C LEU A 393 4.41 -0.38 28.31
N ASP A 394 3.22 -0.15 27.78
CA ASP A 394 1.97 -0.81 28.14
C ASP A 394 0.94 -0.64 27.00
N ASP A 395 -0.32 -0.99 27.23
CA ASP A 395 -1.35 -0.98 26.20
C ASP A 395 -1.79 0.42 25.75
N VAL A 396 -1.36 1.49 26.42
CA VAL A 396 -1.73 2.89 26.14
C VAL A 396 -0.55 3.82 25.92
N ARG A 397 0.70 3.34 26.10
CA ARG A 397 1.91 4.14 25.99
C ARG A 397 2.99 3.46 25.18
N ILE A 398 3.63 4.23 24.31
CA ILE A 398 4.80 3.83 23.52
C ILE A 398 5.88 4.90 23.60
N LEU A 399 7.13 4.49 23.73
CA LEU A 399 8.29 5.37 23.72
C LEU A 399 8.98 5.26 22.36
N VAL A 400 9.11 6.39 21.67
CA VAL A 400 9.95 6.53 20.49
C VAL A 400 11.30 7.06 20.94
N THR A 401 12.38 6.37 20.61
CA THR A 401 13.74 6.79 20.92
C THR A 401 14.56 6.86 19.63
N ASP A 402 15.07 8.03 19.32
CA ASP A 402 16.00 8.25 18.22
C ASP A 402 17.40 8.49 18.77
N SER A 403 18.38 7.74 18.26
CA SER A 403 19.80 7.88 18.58
C SER A 403 20.57 8.24 17.32
N ILE A 404 21.16 9.43 17.30
CA ILE A 404 21.76 10.02 16.10
C ILE A 404 23.20 10.41 16.40
N GLY A 405 24.16 9.81 15.72
CA GLY A 405 25.57 10.22 15.73
C GLY A 405 25.83 11.26 14.65
N LEU A 406 25.92 12.53 15.02
CA LEU A 406 26.15 13.63 14.10
C LEU A 406 27.61 13.66 13.59
N GLN A 407 27.83 14.07 12.35
CA GLN A 407 29.16 14.32 11.82
C GLN A 407 29.78 15.57 12.45
N ASN A 408 28.96 16.58 12.69
CA ASN A 408 29.34 17.83 13.34
C ASN A 408 28.36 18.14 14.47
N PRO A 409 28.81 18.42 15.71
CA PRO A 409 27.95 18.75 16.85
C PRO A 409 27.04 19.97 16.62
N SER A 410 27.41 20.89 15.71
CA SER A 410 26.59 22.08 15.40
C SER A 410 25.37 21.75 14.52
N GLN A 411 25.27 20.55 13.97
CA GLN A 411 24.12 20.16 13.18
C GLN A 411 22.84 20.11 14.03
N SER A 412 21.73 20.50 13.43
CA SER A 412 20.41 20.46 14.02
C SER A 412 19.67 19.18 13.58
N VAL A 413 19.08 18.47 14.55
CA VAL A 413 18.16 17.35 14.28
C VAL A 413 16.76 17.81 14.61
N GLN A 414 15.85 17.68 13.66
CA GLN A 414 14.42 17.92 13.86
C GLN A 414 13.66 16.61 13.86
N TRP A 415 12.97 16.31 14.94
CA TRP A 415 11.96 15.27 15.05
C TRP A 415 10.59 15.87 14.70
N SER A 416 9.82 15.21 13.85
CA SER A 416 8.54 15.77 13.39
C SER A 416 7.45 14.72 13.28
N VAL A 417 6.20 15.16 13.48
CA VAL A 417 4.98 14.47 13.10
C VAL A 417 4.01 15.42 12.42
N ILE A 418 3.22 14.89 11.47
CA ILE A 418 2.12 15.61 10.84
C ILE A 418 0.78 15.13 11.41
N THR A 419 -0.13 16.05 11.64
CA THR A 419 -1.43 15.77 12.28
C THR A 419 -2.54 16.66 11.75
N SER A 420 -3.75 16.11 11.65
CA SER A 420 -5.00 16.83 11.42
C SER A 420 -5.72 17.22 12.73
N ALA A 421 -5.15 16.91 13.88
CA ALA A 421 -5.68 17.33 15.18
C ALA A 421 -5.31 18.80 15.51
N ASN A 422 -6.08 19.42 16.37
CA ASN A 422 -5.68 20.68 16.99
C ASN A 422 -4.52 20.46 17.97
N VAL A 423 -3.48 21.27 17.85
CA VAL A 423 -2.23 21.12 18.62
C VAL A 423 -2.08 22.22 19.65
N GLU A 424 -1.85 21.83 20.90
CA GLU A 424 -1.49 22.74 21.99
C GLU A 424 -0.11 22.38 22.52
N CYS A 425 0.88 23.28 22.36
CA CYS A 425 2.25 23.08 22.84
C CYS A 425 2.47 23.83 24.17
N LYS A 426 3.10 23.13 25.14
CA LYS A 426 3.54 23.72 26.41
C LYS A 426 4.89 23.12 26.79
N GLY A 427 5.97 23.83 26.43
CA GLY A 427 7.34 23.37 26.67
C GLY A 427 7.59 22.00 26.00
N ASN A 428 8.00 21.03 26.77
CA ASN A 428 8.29 19.67 26.31
C ASN A 428 7.06 18.77 26.10
N THR A 429 5.85 19.31 26.21
CA THR A 429 4.59 18.56 26.04
C THR A 429 3.75 19.19 24.95
N ALA A 430 3.16 18.35 24.11
CA ALA A 430 2.14 18.73 23.15
C ALA A 430 0.90 17.85 23.37
N VAL A 431 -0.28 18.46 23.30
CA VAL A 431 -1.58 17.78 23.37
C VAL A 431 -2.28 17.94 22.03
N LEU A 432 -2.63 16.82 21.41
CA LEU A 432 -3.45 16.74 20.21
C LEU A 432 -4.91 16.58 20.62
N LYS A 433 -5.80 17.38 20.05
CA LYS A 433 -7.25 17.33 20.34
C LYS A 433 -8.03 17.12 19.06
N LYS A 434 -8.89 16.09 19.03
CA LYS A 434 -9.73 15.76 17.89
C LYS A 434 -10.97 14.97 18.37
N ASP A 435 -12.13 15.29 17.82
CA ASP A 435 -13.40 14.59 18.09
C ASP A 435 -13.69 14.42 19.60
N GLY A 436 -13.39 15.45 20.40
CA GLY A 436 -13.61 15.47 21.85
C GLY A 436 -12.66 14.58 22.66
N LYS A 437 -11.62 14.04 22.05
CA LYS A 437 -10.58 13.23 22.68
C LYS A 437 -9.25 13.96 22.67
N SER A 438 -8.30 13.50 23.50
CA SER A 438 -6.95 14.01 23.55
C SER A 438 -5.90 12.91 23.50
N PHE A 439 -4.72 13.28 23.03
CA PHE A 439 -3.53 12.44 22.94
C PHE A 439 -2.29 13.27 23.27
N SER A 440 -1.39 12.74 24.07
CA SER A 440 -0.24 13.48 24.60
C SER A 440 1.06 13.00 23.97
N LEU A 441 1.92 13.96 23.61
CA LEU A 441 3.32 13.72 23.23
C LEU A 441 4.19 14.47 24.24
N LYS A 442 5.17 13.77 24.85
CA LYS A 442 6.08 14.38 25.83
C LYS A 442 7.53 14.07 25.47
N ILE A 443 8.35 15.09 25.28
CA ILE A 443 9.81 14.94 25.16
C ILE A 443 10.34 14.57 26.53
N VAL A 444 10.95 13.39 26.63
CA VAL A 444 11.58 12.87 27.85
C VAL A 444 13.07 13.17 27.85
N SER A 445 13.66 13.27 26.64
CA SER A 445 15.07 13.62 26.43
C SER A 445 15.22 14.31 25.08
N PRO A 446 16.04 15.38 24.97
CA PRO A 446 16.63 16.15 26.08
C PRO A 446 15.56 16.91 26.88
N VAL A 447 15.83 17.21 28.16
CA VAL A 447 14.82 17.80 29.06
C VAL A 447 14.50 19.27 28.76
N ASP A 448 15.39 19.96 28.09
CA ASP A 448 15.30 21.37 27.68
C ASP A 448 14.67 21.54 26.28
N ALA A 449 14.49 20.46 25.54
CA ALA A 449 13.82 20.50 24.24
C ALA A 449 12.33 20.80 24.40
N PHE A 450 11.77 21.50 23.44
CA PHE A 450 10.37 21.90 23.43
C PHE A 450 9.71 21.67 22.05
N PHE A 451 8.40 21.52 22.08
CA PHE A 451 7.61 21.40 20.87
C PHE A 451 7.24 22.75 20.27
N THR A 452 7.26 22.80 18.96
CA THR A 452 6.71 23.88 18.13
C THR A 452 5.72 23.31 17.13
N ALA A 453 4.70 24.10 16.79
CA ALA A 453 3.69 23.71 15.81
C ALA A 453 3.58 24.78 14.72
N ARG A 454 3.46 24.33 13.46
CA ARG A 454 3.24 25.21 12.32
C ARG A 454 2.28 24.55 11.34
N ALA A 455 1.51 25.35 10.60
CA ALA A 455 0.69 24.82 9.52
C ALA A 455 1.56 24.12 8.47
N ALA A 456 1.12 22.95 8.01
CA ALA A 456 1.71 22.30 6.85
C ALA A 456 1.40 23.12 5.59
N LYS A 457 2.36 23.23 4.69
CA LYS A 457 2.21 23.98 3.43
C LYS A 457 2.86 23.21 2.28
N ARG A 458 2.16 23.16 1.16
CA ARG A 458 2.73 22.69 -0.11
C ARG A 458 3.84 23.63 -0.60
N GLY A 459 4.77 23.11 -1.37
CA GLY A 459 5.88 23.90 -1.92
C GLY A 459 5.43 24.81 -3.07
N THR A 460 4.50 24.32 -3.90
CA THR A 460 3.97 25.03 -5.09
C THR A 460 2.46 24.90 -5.20
N GLU A 461 1.83 25.81 -5.97
CA GLU A 461 0.39 25.77 -6.25
C GLU A 461 -0.04 24.54 -7.09
N ALA A 462 0.89 23.91 -7.82
CA ALA A 462 0.63 22.73 -8.62
C ALA A 462 0.48 21.45 -7.77
N GLU A 463 1.04 21.45 -6.56
CA GLU A 463 0.88 20.34 -5.61
C GLU A 463 -0.55 20.32 -5.03
N LYS A 464 -1.02 19.14 -4.64
CA LYS A 464 -2.33 18.98 -4.00
C LYS A 464 -2.45 19.89 -2.76
N PRO A 465 -3.61 20.50 -2.49
CA PRO A 465 -3.85 21.29 -1.29
C PRO A 465 -3.56 20.52 0.00
N ILE A 466 -3.03 21.21 1.00
CA ILE A 466 -2.72 20.68 2.34
C ILE A 466 -3.40 21.57 3.36
N GLU A 467 -4.71 21.45 3.51
CA GLU A 467 -5.48 22.25 4.45
C GLU A 467 -5.79 21.45 5.72
N GLY A 468 -5.76 22.11 6.87
CA GLY A 468 -6.12 21.51 8.15
C GLY A 468 -5.04 20.60 8.77
N TYR A 469 -3.82 20.57 8.21
CA TYR A 469 -2.72 19.83 8.79
C TYR A 469 -1.68 20.72 9.47
N THR A 470 -1.17 20.23 10.59
CA THR A 470 -0.13 20.87 11.40
C THR A 470 1.11 19.96 11.46
N ILE A 471 2.29 20.55 11.31
CA ILE A 471 3.56 19.90 11.63
C ILE A 471 3.90 20.26 13.06
N LEU A 472 3.96 19.24 13.92
CA LEU A 472 4.47 19.34 15.29
C LEU A 472 5.92 18.86 15.27
N SER A 473 6.86 19.66 15.78
CA SER A 473 8.28 19.34 15.74
C SER A 473 9.02 19.75 17.01
N ALA A 474 10.15 19.07 17.25
CA ALA A 474 11.14 19.43 18.25
C ALA A 474 12.53 19.41 17.61
N SER A 475 13.35 20.40 17.91
CA SER A 475 14.71 20.52 17.37
C SER A 475 15.75 20.43 18.50
N VAL A 476 16.84 19.72 18.25
CA VAL A 476 17.97 19.55 19.17
C VAL A 476 19.29 19.74 18.43
N SER A 477 20.32 20.24 19.12
CA SER A 477 21.68 20.46 18.59
C SER A 477 22.69 20.54 19.72
N GLY A 478 23.97 20.69 19.39
CA GLY A 478 25.03 21.00 20.36
C GLY A 478 25.81 19.80 20.89
N GLU A 479 25.33 18.56 20.67
CA GLU A 479 26.00 17.35 21.12
C GLU A 479 26.38 16.43 19.93
N PRO A 480 27.52 15.75 19.97
CA PRO A 480 27.95 14.85 18.89
C PRO A 480 27.07 13.60 18.75
N VAL A 481 26.34 13.24 19.80
CA VAL A 481 25.31 12.20 19.79
C VAL A 481 24.05 12.79 20.39
N GLN A 482 23.00 12.84 19.59
CA GLN A 482 21.66 13.25 20.02
C GLN A 482 20.84 12.03 20.39
N VAL A 483 20.15 12.09 21.53
CA VAL A 483 19.18 11.06 21.95
C VAL A 483 17.84 11.73 22.24
N ILE A 484 16.94 11.63 21.28
CA ILE A 484 15.58 12.18 21.38
C ILE A 484 14.65 11.08 21.87
N LYS A 485 13.95 11.30 22.99
CA LYS A 485 12.94 10.36 23.50
C LYS A 485 11.61 11.08 23.60
N VAL A 486 10.61 10.57 22.88
CA VAL A 486 9.25 11.07 22.91
C VAL A 486 8.30 9.97 23.39
N LEU A 487 7.64 10.25 24.52
CA LEU A 487 6.58 9.39 25.04
C LEU A 487 5.25 9.79 24.36
N LEU A 488 4.61 8.81 23.75
CA LEU A 488 3.30 8.91 23.12
C LEU A 488 2.28 8.22 24.03
N SER A 489 1.20 8.89 24.39
CA SER A 489 0.23 8.41 25.40
C SER A 489 -1.20 8.77 25.04
N GLY A 490 -2.10 7.77 25.07
CA GLY A 490 -3.54 7.98 25.12
C GLY A 490 -3.95 8.49 26.50
N GLU A 491 -4.75 9.54 26.57
CA GLU A 491 -5.36 10.08 27.82
C GLU A 491 -6.71 9.42 28.12
#